data_28516752838accdda6141bea359e1539
#
_entry.id   28516752838accdda6141bea359e1539
#
_cell.length_a   1.000
_cell.length_b   1.000
_cell.length_c   1.000
_cell.angle_alpha   90.00
_cell.angle_beta   90.00
_cell.angle_gamma   90.00
#
_symmetry.space_group_name_H-M   'P 1'
#
loop_
_entity.id
_entity.type
_entity.pdbx_description
1 polymer ?
#
loop_
_entity_poly.entity_id
_entity_poly.type
_entity_poly.pdbx_seq_one_letter_code
_entity_poly.pdbx_strand_id
1 'polypeptide(L)'
;LNEKDQQIARILSLFNQKLDLITGSYYDNIVQSLLPVPEQVNFTENGISFSSLHHINEGTYIHITLSHPENFYHIAATAQVIYCNAEEHGKFRIGAYFITLNPQDRAKLATGFLQAQQSANH
;
A
#
# COMPACT_ATOMS: atom_id res chain seq x y z
N LEU A 1 -1.04 -1.86 -12.39
CA LEU A 1 -2.41 -1.37 -12.57
C LEU A 1 -2.61 -0.91 -14.00
N ASN A 2 -3.77 -1.18 -14.58
CA ASN A 2 -4.09 -0.67 -15.88
C ASN A 2 -4.52 0.80 -15.80
N GLU A 3 -4.72 1.43 -16.95
CA GLU A 3 -5.06 2.84 -17.00
C GLU A 3 -6.35 3.18 -16.25
N LYS A 4 -7.35 2.30 -16.36
CA LYS A 4 -8.62 2.49 -15.66
C LYS A 4 -8.42 2.44 -14.14
N ASP A 5 -7.59 1.53 -13.66
CA ASP A 5 -7.29 1.44 -12.24
C ASP A 5 -6.57 2.69 -11.75
N GLN A 6 -5.71 3.26 -12.59
CA GLN A 6 -5.00 4.48 -12.24
C GLN A 6 -5.96 5.66 -12.07
N GLN A 7 -7.04 5.70 -12.85
CA GLN A 7 -8.01 6.78 -12.76
C GLN A 7 -8.77 6.77 -11.43
N ILE A 8 -8.95 5.60 -10.83
CA ILE A 8 -9.65 5.49 -9.55
C ILE A 8 -8.72 5.35 -8.37
N ALA A 9 -7.41 5.41 -8.60
CA ALA A 9 -6.42 5.31 -7.52
C ALA A 9 -6.54 6.50 -6.57
N ARG A 10 -6.34 6.22 -5.30
CA ARG A 10 -6.29 7.25 -4.24
C ARG A 10 -4.85 7.41 -3.80
N ILE A 11 -4.38 8.66 -3.77
CA ILE A 11 -3.03 8.96 -3.31
C ILE A 11 -3.11 9.24 -1.82
N LEU A 12 -2.39 8.45 -1.03
CA LEU A 12 -2.32 8.62 0.40
C LEU A 12 -1.05 9.36 0.77
N SER A 13 -1.21 10.56 1.32
CA SER A 13 -0.14 11.29 1.98
C SER A 13 -0.13 10.85 3.45
N LEU A 14 1.03 10.53 4.00
CA LEU A 14 1.13 9.89 5.30
C LEU A 14 1.24 10.87 6.46
N PHE A 15 0.79 12.09 6.26
CA PHE A 15 0.72 13.08 7.33
C PHE A 15 -0.38 12.65 8.33
N ASN A 16 -0.04 12.50 9.58
CA ASN A 16 -0.94 12.07 10.65
C ASN A 16 -1.44 10.63 10.55
N GLN A 17 -0.91 9.86 9.63
CA GLN A 17 -1.30 8.46 9.48
C GLN A 17 -0.07 7.58 9.66
N LYS A 18 -0.29 6.38 10.15
CA LYS A 18 0.79 5.41 10.31
C LYS A 18 0.61 4.28 9.31
N LEU A 19 1.64 4.06 8.49
CA LEU A 19 1.66 2.98 7.52
C LEU A 19 2.86 2.08 7.81
N ASP A 20 2.60 0.81 8.02
CA ASP A 20 3.65 -0.19 8.15
C ASP A 20 3.59 -1.12 6.94
N LEU A 21 4.72 -1.26 6.26
CA LEU A 21 4.88 -2.20 5.16
C LEU A 21 5.94 -3.21 5.55
N ILE A 22 5.56 -4.48 5.59
CA ILE A 22 6.47 -5.56 5.93
C ILE A 22 6.50 -6.52 4.74
N THR A 23 7.71 -6.83 4.25
CA THR A 23 7.87 -7.79 3.16
C THR A 23 8.25 -9.15 3.69
N GLY A 24 7.79 -10.21 3.03
CA GLY A 24 8.11 -11.57 3.42
C GLY A 24 7.36 -12.59 2.61
N SER A 25 7.50 -13.85 3.02
CA SER A 25 6.82 -14.97 2.39
C SER A 25 5.81 -15.57 3.37
N TYR A 26 4.69 -16.05 2.84
CA TYR A 26 3.72 -16.77 3.67
C TYR A 26 4.34 -17.97 4.37
N TYR A 27 5.30 -18.60 3.73
CA TYR A 27 5.89 -19.84 4.22
C TYR A 27 7.20 -19.62 4.98
N ASP A 28 7.66 -18.39 5.03
CA ASP A 28 8.94 -18.09 5.64
C ASP A 28 8.80 -16.89 6.58
N ASN A 29 8.31 -17.18 7.77
CA ASN A 29 8.08 -16.14 8.79
C ASN A 29 9.38 -15.56 9.33
N ILE A 30 10.52 -16.14 8.97
CA ILE A 30 11.81 -15.72 9.50
C ILE A 30 12.39 -14.55 8.71
N VAL A 31 11.97 -14.39 7.46
CA VAL A 31 12.55 -13.41 6.53
C VAL A 31 11.61 -12.23 6.30
N GLN A 32 11.01 -11.73 7.36
CA GLN A 32 10.20 -10.52 7.27
C GLN A 32 11.05 -9.31 7.59
N SER A 33 10.94 -8.27 6.77
CA SER A 33 11.66 -7.02 6.95
C SER A 33 10.71 -5.86 6.85
N LEU A 34 10.85 -4.91 7.76
CA LEU A 34 10.10 -3.66 7.68
C LEU A 34 10.65 -2.83 6.52
N LEU A 35 9.78 -2.43 5.62
CA LEU A 35 10.16 -1.59 4.50
C LEU A 35 10.12 -0.12 4.90
N PRO A 36 11.04 0.69 4.33
CA PRO A 36 10.94 2.14 4.52
C PRO A 36 9.59 2.64 4.02
N VAL A 37 8.96 3.52 4.78
CA VAL A 37 7.65 4.05 4.43
C VAL A 37 7.81 5.12 3.37
N PRO A 38 7.20 4.99 2.18
CA PRO A 38 7.27 6.00 1.14
C PRO A 38 6.42 7.21 1.52
N GLU A 39 6.75 8.37 0.94
CA GLU A 39 6.01 9.60 1.22
C GLU A 39 4.57 9.56 0.72
N GLN A 40 4.38 8.96 -0.45
CA GLN A 40 3.07 8.85 -1.07
C GLN A 40 2.87 7.44 -1.57
N VAL A 41 1.66 6.95 -1.38
CA VAL A 41 1.27 5.61 -1.76
C VAL A 41 -0.06 5.70 -2.48
N ASN A 42 -0.20 5.02 -3.61
CA ASN A 42 -1.47 4.93 -4.31
C ASN A 42 -2.22 3.70 -3.83
N PHE A 43 -3.44 3.89 -3.38
CA PHE A 43 -4.35 2.82 -2.99
C PHE A 43 -5.54 2.76 -3.95
N THR A 44 -5.91 1.55 -4.32
CA THR A 44 -7.21 1.26 -4.94
C THR A 44 -7.89 0.20 -4.09
N GLU A 45 -9.13 -0.14 -4.44
CA GLU A 45 -9.79 -1.26 -3.78
C GLU A 45 -9.13 -2.60 -4.09
N ASN A 46 -8.26 -2.65 -5.10
CA ASN A 46 -7.64 -3.89 -5.57
C ASN A 46 -6.17 -4.02 -5.17
N GLY A 47 -5.52 -2.93 -4.81
CA GLY A 47 -4.09 -3.03 -4.55
C GLY A 47 -3.44 -1.73 -4.12
N ILE A 48 -2.13 -1.76 -4.12
CA ILE A 48 -1.28 -0.67 -3.69
C ILE A 48 -0.14 -0.49 -4.69
N SER A 49 0.30 0.74 -4.90
CA SER A 49 1.53 0.99 -5.64
C SER A 49 2.31 2.12 -4.98
N PHE A 50 3.63 2.00 -5.04
CA PHE A 50 4.52 2.96 -4.39
C PHE A 50 5.92 2.89 -5.01
N SER A 51 6.74 3.90 -4.73
CA SER A 51 8.15 3.90 -5.11
C SER A 51 9.00 3.42 -3.95
N SER A 52 9.97 2.56 -4.25
CA SER A 52 10.86 1.97 -3.25
C SER A 52 12.31 2.16 -3.66
N LEU A 53 13.19 2.34 -2.68
CA LEU A 53 14.62 2.34 -2.93
C LEU A 53 15.19 0.92 -3.08
N HIS A 54 14.41 -0.07 -2.73
CA HIS A 54 14.83 -1.48 -2.79
C HIS A 54 14.00 -2.25 -3.79
N HIS A 55 14.68 -3.12 -4.54
CA HIS A 55 14.01 -4.06 -5.44
C HIS A 55 13.25 -5.09 -4.62
N ILE A 56 12.02 -5.37 -5.03
CA ILE A 56 11.21 -6.42 -4.42
C ILE A 56 10.78 -7.39 -5.53
N ASN A 57 11.10 -8.65 -5.37
CA ASN A 57 10.81 -9.65 -6.41
C ASN A 57 9.30 -9.83 -6.59
N GLU A 58 8.90 -10.04 -7.84
CA GLU A 58 7.52 -10.43 -8.13
C GLU A 58 7.18 -11.71 -7.37
N GLY A 59 5.96 -11.78 -6.87
CA GLY A 59 5.51 -12.91 -6.06
C GLY A 59 5.74 -12.75 -4.57
N THR A 60 6.54 -11.77 -4.15
CA THR A 60 6.77 -11.48 -2.74
C THR A 60 5.50 -10.94 -2.10
N TYR A 61 5.25 -11.32 -0.86
CA TYR A 61 4.11 -10.81 -0.11
C TYR A 61 4.49 -9.56 0.68
N ILE A 62 3.58 -8.60 0.70
CA ILE A 62 3.71 -7.39 1.50
C ILE A 62 2.53 -7.39 2.48
N HIS A 63 2.83 -7.22 3.76
CA HIS A 63 1.83 -7.08 4.80
C HIS A 63 1.71 -5.61 5.14
N ILE A 64 0.50 -5.11 5.10
CA ILE A 64 0.21 -3.68 5.17
C ILE A 64 -0.68 -3.42 6.37
N THR A 65 -0.28 -2.47 7.19
CA THR A 65 -1.11 -1.96 8.27
C THR A 65 -1.20 -0.45 8.12
N LEU A 66 -2.40 0.07 8.04
CA LEU A 66 -2.65 1.49 7.94
C LEU A 66 -3.58 1.90 9.07
N SER A 67 -3.19 2.87 9.87
CA SER A 67 -3.99 3.32 10.99
C SER A 67 -3.91 4.81 11.17
N HIS A 68 -4.93 5.38 11.79
CA HIS A 68 -4.99 6.79 12.14
C HIS A 68 -5.47 6.89 13.58
N PRO A 69 -4.61 7.33 14.51
CA PRO A 69 -4.94 7.27 15.94
C PRO A 69 -6.14 8.14 16.32
N GLU A 70 -6.33 9.27 15.66
CA GLU A 70 -7.42 10.19 15.98
C GLU A 70 -8.76 9.76 15.40
N ASN A 71 -8.74 9.06 14.28
CA ASN A 71 -9.97 8.64 13.59
C ASN A 71 -10.32 7.19 13.86
N PHE A 72 -9.49 6.49 14.63
CA PHE A 72 -9.76 5.13 15.11
C PHE A 72 -10.01 4.12 14.00
N TYR A 73 -9.50 4.36 12.81
CA TYR A 73 -9.60 3.33 11.78
C TYR A 73 -8.30 2.52 11.71
N HIS A 74 -8.46 1.30 11.25
CA HIS A 74 -7.35 0.38 11.10
C HIS A 74 -7.62 -0.52 9.90
N ILE A 75 -6.67 -0.56 8.97
CA ILE A 75 -6.77 -1.40 7.78
C ILE A 75 -5.56 -2.34 7.79
N ALA A 76 -5.83 -3.62 7.69
CA ALA A 76 -4.78 -4.64 7.59
C ALA A 76 -5.02 -5.48 6.34
N ALA A 77 -3.97 -5.71 5.57
CA ALA A 77 -4.09 -6.42 4.31
C ALA A 77 -2.79 -7.15 3.99
N THR A 78 -2.90 -8.18 3.15
CA THR A 78 -1.74 -8.81 2.53
C THR A 78 -1.88 -8.65 1.02
N ALA A 79 -0.81 -8.20 0.38
CA ALA A 79 -0.75 -8.02 -1.05
C ALA A 79 0.44 -8.80 -1.62
N GLN A 80 0.33 -9.19 -2.89
CA GLN A 80 1.40 -9.88 -3.59
C GLN A 80 1.94 -8.98 -4.68
N VAL A 81 3.26 -8.82 -4.73
CA VAL A 81 3.91 -7.99 -5.73
C VAL A 81 3.70 -8.60 -7.12
N ILE A 82 3.16 -7.81 -8.03
CA ILE A 82 2.91 -8.24 -9.40
C ILE A 82 3.86 -7.58 -10.40
N TYR A 83 4.47 -6.45 -10.03
CA TYR A 83 5.54 -5.86 -10.83
C TYR A 83 6.50 -5.06 -9.96
N CYS A 84 7.72 -4.97 -10.45
CA CYS A 84 8.76 -4.14 -9.86
C CYS A 84 9.60 -3.59 -11.00
N ASN A 85 9.39 -2.33 -11.34
CA ASN A 85 10.00 -1.70 -12.50
C ASN A 85 10.96 -0.61 -12.06
N ALA A 86 12.14 -0.60 -12.67
CA ALA A 86 13.14 0.43 -12.38
C ALA A 86 12.61 1.81 -12.80
N GLU A 87 12.81 2.76 -11.92
CA GLU A 87 12.52 4.17 -12.16
C GLU A 87 13.82 4.96 -12.17
N GLU A 88 13.72 6.27 -12.39
CA GLU A 88 14.86 7.16 -12.30
C GLU A 88 15.37 7.24 -10.87
N HIS A 89 16.63 7.64 -10.73
CA HIS A 89 17.27 7.89 -9.43
C HIS A 89 17.39 6.66 -8.54
N GLY A 90 17.50 5.48 -9.14
CA GLY A 90 17.71 4.24 -8.40
C GLY A 90 16.51 3.73 -7.64
N LYS A 91 15.33 4.22 -8.00
CA LYS A 91 14.07 3.77 -7.38
C LYS A 91 13.42 2.69 -8.22
N PHE A 92 12.47 2.01 -7.58
CA PHE A 92 11.66 0.98 -8.24
C PHE A 92 10.20 1.27 -7.99
N ARG A 93 9.40 1.18 -9.04
CA ARG A 93 7.95 1.27 -8.93
C ARG A 93 7.39 -0.10 -8.63
N ILE A 94 6.74 -0.24 -7.49
CA ILE A 94 6.21 -1.51 -7.00
C ILE A 94 4.69 -1.47 -7.12
N GLY A 95 4.12 -2.53 -7.67
CA GLY A 95 2.68 -2.71 -7.66
C GLY A 95 2.33 -4.06 -7.08
N ALA A 96 1.31 -4.10 -6.25
CA ALA A 96 0.88 -5.31 -5.56
C ALA A 96 -0.63 -5.36 -5.48
N TYR A 97 -1.22 -6.54 -5.69
CA TYR A 97 -2.66 -6.77 -5.53
C TYR A 97 -2.95 -7.38 -4.18
N PHE A 98 -4.05 -6.93 -3.57
CA PHE A 98 -4.49 -7.49 -2.30
C PHE A 98 -4.92 -8.92 -2.49
N ILE A 99 -4.38 -9.79 -1.66
CA ILE A 99 -4.76 -11.19 -1.58
C ILE A 99 -5.80 -11.36 -0.48
N THR A 100 -5.55 -10.74 0.68
CA THR A 100 -6.49 -10.73 1.77
C THR A 100 -6.76 -9.29 2.16
N LEU A 101 -8.02 -8.95 2.24
CA LEU A 101 -8.47 -7.63 2.64
C LEU A 101 -9.91 -7.76 3.14
N ASN A 102 -10.12 -7.31 4.35
CA ASN A 102 -11.45 -7.30 4.95
C ASN A 102 -12.42 -6.53 4.05
N PRO A 103 -13.65 -7.07 3.80
CA PRO A 103 -14.60 -6.36 2.94
C PRO A 103 -14.93 -4.94 3.40
N GLN A 104 -14.95 -4.68 4.70
CA GLN A 104 -15.18 -3.33 5.21
C GLN A 104 -14.03 -2.40 4.85
N ASP A 105 -12.81 -2.90 4.91
CA ASP A 105 -11.64 -2.12 4.55
C ASP A 105 -11.58 -1.86 3.04
N ARG A 106 -12.00 -2.84 2.25
CA ARG A 106 -12.11 -2.66 0.79
C ARG A 106 -13.11 -1.56 0.47
N ALA A 107 -14.23 -1.53 1.17
CA ALA A 107 -15.24 -0.49 0.98
C ALA A 107 -14.69 0.90 1.33
N LYS A 108 -13.89 1.00 2.40
CA LYS A 108 -13.25 2.27 2.76
C LYS A 108 -12.34 2.78 1.65
N LEU A 109 -11.56 1.88 1.05
CA LEU A 109 -10.68 2.25 -0.06
C LEU A 109 -11.49 2.66 -1.29
N ALA A 110 -12.55 1.93 -1.59
CA ALA A 110 -13.38 2.20 -2.77
C ALA A 110 -14.11 3.53 -2.66
N THR A 111 -14.56 3.90 -1.47
CA THR A 111 -15.30 5.16 -1.27
C THR A 111 -14.40 6.37 -1.13
N GLY A 112 -13.07 6.17 -1.11
CA GLY A 112 -12.15 7.29 -0.95
C GLY A 112 -12.05 7.81 0.48
N PHE A 113 -12.35 6.97 1.46
CA PHE A 113 -12.28 7.35 2.87
C PHE A 113 -10.94 7.95 3.23
N LEU A 114 -9.85 7.34 2.78
CA LEU A 114 -8.51 7.82 3.08
C LEU A 114 -8.23 9.18 2.42
N GLN A 115 -8.73 9.38 1.22
CA GLN A 115 -8.57 10.65 0.53
C GLN A 115 -9.33 11.77 1.25
N ALA A 116 -10.51 11.48 1.75
CA ALA A 116 -11.29 12.45 2.52
C ALA A 116 -10.55 12.83 3.81
N GLN A 117 -9.89 11.88 4.45
CA GLN A 117 -9.07 12.15 5.63
C GLN A 117 -7.92 13.10 5.32
N GLN A 118 -7.25 12.88 4.21
CA GLN A 118 -6.17 13.77 3.78
C GLN A 118 -6.67 15.19 3.55
N SER A 119 -7.82 15.33 2.89
CA SER A 119 -8.41 16.64 2.62
C SER A 119 -8.75 17.38 3.89
N ALA A 120 -9.23 16.66 4.90
CA ALA A 120 -9.58 17.26 6.20
C ALA A 120 -8.35 17.74 6.96
N ASN A 121 -7.18 17.21 6.65
CA ASN A 121 -5.93 17.57 7.33
C ASN A 121 -5.19 18.73 6.69
N HIS A 122 -5.71 19.25 5.61
CA HIS A 122 -5.14 20.44 4.96
C HIS A 122 -5.81 21.72 5.48
#